data_f4966d67e32cc10af8332ce50301c322
#
_entry.id   f4966d67e32cc10af8332ce50301c322
#
_cell.length_a   1.000
_cell.length_b   1.000
_cell.length_c   1.000
_cell.angle_alpha   90.00
_cell.angle_beta   90.00
_cell.angle_gamma   90.00
#
_symmetry.space_group_name_H-M   'P 1'
#
loop_
_entity.id
_entity.type
_entity.pdbx_description
1 polymer ?
#
loop_
_entity_poly.entity_id
_entity_poly.type
_entity_poly.pdbx_seq_one_letter_code
_entity_poly.pdbx_strand_id
1 'polypeptide(L)'
;IQEHPENFWYFNNGVILICDDYLIEENCILVRNFSIINGGQTTKLVGETEFAQDFYIQCKIIKNKYESVDDRLEFIANVAEATNTQKPIKDKDLIANRIEQRLLKKQLADAGIYCQIKRGEKVNKKLYPAPWQNTTNEELGQFLLSFVYQKPGTARGSKASICGNKERYYLLFSKKYNSGFLGDLLKIKAFYKLWANHIKKTDDGTDP
;
A
#
# COMPACT_ATOMS: atom_id res chain seq x y z
N ILE A 1 -5.95 3.73 22.69
CA ILE A 1 -7.27 3.23 23.12
C ILE A 1 -7.77 4.04 24.33
N GLN A 2 -6.94 4.30 25.35
CA GLN A 2 -7.35 4.97 26.59
C GLN A 2 -7.83 6.42 26.39
N GLU A 3 -7.26 7.16 25.43
CA GLU A 3 -7.61 8.57 25.18
C GLU A 3 -8.86 8.72 24.27
N HIS A 4 -9.07 7.80 23.33
CA HIS A 4 -10.14 7.84 22.35
C HIS A 4 -10.69 6.44 22.05
N PRO A 5 -11.41 5.80 22.99
CA PRO A 5 -11.90 4.43 22.83
C PRO A 5 -12.92 4.29 21.67
N GLU A 6 -13.66 5.36 21.35
CA GLU A 6 -14.59 5.41 20.23
C GLU A 6 -13.91 5.23 18.85
N ASN A 7 -12.63 5.59 18.75
CA ASN A 7 -11.86 5.43 17.52
C ASN A 7 -11.31 4.03 17.34
N PHE A 8 -11.37 3.17 18.34
CA PHE A 8 -10.83 1.82 18.31
C PHE A 8 -11.45 0.96 17.21
N TRP A 9 -12.73 1.12 16.97
CA TRP A 9 -13.45 0.50 15.86
C TRP A 9 -12.80 0.74 14.49
N TYR A 10 -12.31 1.95 14.25
CA TYR A 10 -11.74 2.35 12.96
C TYR A 10 -10.27 1.94 12.80
N PHE A 11 -9.55 1.82 13.90
CA PHE A 11 -8.09 1.58 13.89
C PHE A 11 -7.69 0.14 14.19
N ASN A 12 -8.66 -0.71 14.54
CA ASN A 12 -8.44 -2.11 14.82
C ASN A 12 -9.02 -3.01 13.73
N ASN A 13 -8.27 -4.05 13.35
CA ASN A 13 -8.72 -5.03 12.35
C ASN A 13 -9.71 -6.07 12.92
N GLY A 14 -10.06 -5.95 14.18
CA GLY A 14 -10.96 -6.87 14.85
C GLY A 14 -10.33 -8.18 15.27
N VAL A 15 -11.19 -9.09 15.69
CA VAL A 15 -10.84 -10.44 16.11
C VAL A 15 -11.54 -11.45 15.20
N ILE A 16 -10.83 -12.50 14.80
CA ILE A 16 -11.41 -13.62 14.06
C ILE A 16 -11.28 -14.86 14.93
N LEU A 17 -12.41 -15.50 15.18
CA LEU A 17 -12.45 -16.76 15.91
C LEU A 17 -13.16 -17.85 15.09
N ILE A 18 -12.72 -19.08 15.26
CA ILE A 18 -13.39 -20.28 14.76
C ILE A 18 -13.94 -21.04 15.96
N CYS A 19 -15.16 -21.52 15.85
CA CYS A 19 -15.83 -22.31 16.88
C CYS A 19 -16.52 -23.55 16.29
N ASP A 20 -16.85 -24.51 17.15
CA ASP A 20 -17.61 -25.68 16.74
C ASP A 20 -19.09 -25.34 16.56
N ASP A 21 -19.60 -24.47 17.43
CA ASP A 21 -21.00 -24.03 17.40
C ASP A 21 -21.17 -22.66 18.07
N TYR A 22 -22.24 -21.97 17.73
CA TYR A 22 -22.64 -20.74 18.38
C TYR A 22 -24.15 -20.59 18.47
N LEU A 23 -24.59 -19.88 19.50
CA LEU A 23 -25.99 -19.50 19.72
C LEU A 23 -26.05 -17.98 19.85
N ILE A 24 -26.98 -17.35 19.11
CA ILE A 24 -27.21 -15.92 19.17
C ILE A 24 -28.35 -15.69 20.16
N GLU A 25 -28.12 -14.89 21.17
CA GLU A 25 -29.10 -14.39 22.12
C GLU A 25 -29.25 -12.87 21.96
N GLU A 26 -30.24 -12.27 22.61
CA GLU A 26 -30.56 -10.84 22.39
C GLU A 26 -29.35 -9.91 22.54
N ASN A 27 -28.49 -10.15 23.53
CA ASN A 27 -27.37 -9.26 23.86
C ASN A 27 -26.01 -9.97 23.87
N CYS A 28 -25.92 -11.23 23.49
CA CYS A 28 -24.68 -11.98 23.48
C CYS A 28 -24.68 -13.09 22.43
N ILE A 29 -23.48 -13.58 22.13
CA ILE A 29 -23.26 -14.75 21.30
C ILE A 29 -22.49 -15.76 22.14
N LEU A 30 -23.10 -16.91 22.39
CA LEU A 30 -22.45 -18.02 23.07
C LEU A 30 -21.67 -18.85 22.06
N VAL A 31 -20.38 -19.05 22.26
CA VAL A 31 -19.52 -19.83 21.39
C VAL A 31 -18.97 -21.06 22.11
N ARG A 32 -18.95 -22.20 21.41
CA ARG A 32 -18.45 -23.48 21.95
C ARG A 32 -17.14 -23.88 21.27
N ASN A 33 -16.14 -24.27 22.08
CA ASN A 33 -14.83 -24.75 21.59
C ASN A 33 -14.22 -23.80 20.55
N PHE A 34 -13.96 -22.57 20.93
CA PHE A 34 -13.42 -21.57 20.02
C PHE A 34 -11.90 -21.46 20.09
N SER A 35 -11.33 -21.01 18.97
CA SER A 35 -9.94 -20.59 18.85
C SER A 35 -9.85 -19.24 18.17
N ILE A 36 -8.99 -18.36 18.69
CA ILE A 36 -8.73 -17.05 18.06
C ILE A 36 -7.69 -17.25 16.96
N ILE A 37 -8.08 -16.97 15.73
CA ILE A 37 -7.23 -17.13 14.55
C ILE A 37 -6.47 -15.84 14.20
N ASN A 38 -7.11 -14.70 14.43
CA ASN A 38 -6.51 -13.38 14.24
C ASN A 38 -6.97 -12.43 15.35
N GLY A 39 -6.13 -11.47 15.73
CA GLY A 39 -6.44 -10.49 16.77
C GLY A 39 -6.06 -10.95 18.19
N GLY A 40 -5.27 -12.01 18.36
CA GLY A 40 -4.84 -12.51 19.69
C GLY A 40 -4.10 -11.44 20.51
N GLN A 41 -3.27 -10.61 19.91
CA GLN A 41 -2.61 -9.50 20.61
C GLN A 41 -3.62 -8.43 21.05
N THR A 42 -4.60 -8.13 20.21
CA THR A 42 -5.68 -7.21 20.54
C THR A 42 -6.49 -7.73 21.72
N THR A 43 -6.86 -9.00 21.69
CA THR A 43 -7.63 -9.64 22.77
C THR A 43 -6.86 -9.62 24.11
N LYS A 44 -5.55 -9.92 24.06
CA LYS A 44 -4.70 -9.83 25.23
C LYS A 44 -4.64 -8.42 25.79
N LEU A 45 -4.39 -7.41 24.93
CA LEU A 45 -4.32 -6.01 25.32
C LEU A 45 -5.64 -5.53 25.95
N VAL A 46 -6.77 -5.89 25.34
CA VAL A 46 -8.10 -5.56 25.87
C VAL A 46 -8.34 -6.22 27.22
N GLY A 47 -7.94 -7.47 27.39
CA GLY A 47 -8.09 -8.18 28.66
C GLY A 47 -7.18 -7.68 29.80
N GLU A 48 -6.07 -7.01 29.46
CA GLU A 48 -5.11 -6.47 30.43
C GLU A 48 -5.33 -4.97 30.72
N THR A 49 -6.25 -4.31 30.02
CA THR A 49 -6.48 -2.85 30.12
C THR A 49 -7.83 -2.57 30.77
N GLU A 50 -7.83 -1.70 31.79
CA GLU A 50 -9.06 -1.13 32.32
C GLU A 50 -9.48 0.06 31.45
N PHE A 51 -10.71 0.05 30.97
CA PHE A 51 -11.28 1.11 30.14
C PHE A 51 -12.30 1.92 30.94
N ALA A 52 -12.19 3.24 30.85
CA ALA A 52 -13.13 4.16 31.50
C ALA A 52 -14.49 4.26 30.77
N GLN A 53 -14.56 3.81 29.52
CA GLN A 53 -15.74 3.87 28.66
C GLN A 53 -15.86 2.61 27.81
N ASP A 54 -17.07 2.30 27.41
CA ASP A 54 -17.34 1.21 26.48
C ASP A 54 -16.76 1.52 25.10
N PHE A 55 -16.30 0.50 24.44
CA PHE A 55 -15.82 0.56 23.06
C PHE A 55 -16.27 -0.68 22.29
N TYR A 56 -16.24 -0.57 20.97
CA TYR A 56 -16.64 -1.65 20.08
C TYR A 56 -15.46 -2.22 19.34
N ILE A 57 -15.47 -3.54 19.13
CA ILE A 57 -14.51 -4.27 18.32
C ILE A 57 -15.25 -5.12 17.30
N GLN A 58 -14.75 -5.12 16.06
CA GLN A 58 -15.27 -6.03 15.05
C GLN A 58 -14.89 -7.46 15.39
N CYS A 59 -15.86 -8.37 15.43
CA CYS A 59 -15.63 -9.79 15.64
C CYS A 59 -16.24 -10.61 14.49
N LYS A 60 -15.39 -11.42 13.83
CA LYS A 60 -15.83 -12.39 12.84
C LYS A 60 -15.85 -13.78 13.47
N ILE A 61 -17.03 -14.37 13.57
CA ILE A 61 -17.23 -15.71 14.10
C ILE A 61 -17.42 -16.68 12.94
N ILE A 62 -16.61 -17.73 12.87
CA ILE A 62 -16.64 -18.74 11.81
C ILE A 62 -17.00 -20.08 12.44
N LYS A 63 -18.15 -20.64 12.07
CA LYS A 63 -18.51 -21.99 12.49
C LYS A 63 -17.74 -23.02 11.65
N ASN A 64 -17.07 -23.93 12.34
CA ASN A 64 -16.45 -25.07 11.69
C ASN A 64 -17.56 -26.01 11.18
N LYS A 65 -17.43 -26.45 9.92
CA LYS A 65 -18.39 -27.34 9.26
C LYS A 65 -17.84 -28.74 9.00
N TYR A 66 -16.62 -29.02 9.38
CA TYR A 66 -15.93 -30.27 9.12
C TYR A 66 -15.98 -31.18 10.35
N GLU A 67 -16.31 -32.44 10.13
CA GLU A 67 -16.37 -33.45 11.19
C GLU A 67 -15.01 -34.11 11.44
N SER A 68 -14.22 -34.30 10.36
CA SER A 68 -12.87 -34.83 10.46
C SER A 68 -11.92 -33.85 11.16
N VAL A 69 -11.06 -34.38 12.03
CA VAL A 69 -10.04 -33.58 12.74
C VAL A 69 -9.03 -32.99 11.75
N ASP A 70 -8.62 -33.76 10.74
CA ASP A 70 -7.64 -33.35 9.74
C ASP A 70 -8.19 -32.21 8.86
N ASP A 71 -9.41 -32.37 8.33
CA ASP A 71 -10.07 -31.35 7.53
C ASP A 71 -10.31 -30.06 8.34
N ARG A 72 -10.62 -30.20 9.62
CA ARG A 72 -10.77 -29.07 10.55
C ARG A 72 -9.47 -28.30 10.72
N LEU A 73 -8.36 -29.02 10.95
CA LEU A 73 -7.03 -28.39 11.12
C LEU A 73 -6.57 -27.71 9.84
N GLU A 74 -6.79 -28.33 8.68
CA GLU A 74 -6.50 -27.74 7.38
C GLU A 74 -7.34 -26.46 7.15
N PHE A 75 -8.63 -26.51 7.44
CA PHE A 75 -9.49 -25.34 7.33
C PHE A 75 -9.04 -24.18 8.23
N ILE A 76 -8.69 -24.49 9.51
CA ILE A 76 -8.16 -23.48 10.44
C ILE A 76 -6.86 -22.86 9.90
N ALA A 77 -5.94 -23.69 9.39
CA ALA A 77 -4.68 -23.24 8.81
C ALA A 77 -4.91 -22.32 7.59
N ASN A 78 -5.79 -22.73 6.69
CA ASN A 78 -6.14 -21.93 5.49
C ASN A 78 -6.78 -20.60 5.86
N VAL A 79 -7.67 -20.56 6.86
CA VAL A 79 -8.27 -19.30 7.34
C VAL A 79 -7.20 -18.41 8.00
N ALA A 80 -6.32 -18.99 8.82
CA ALA A 80 -5.23 -18.27 9.47
C ALA A 80 -4.28 -17.66 8.43
N GLU A 81 -3.89 -18.42 7.43
CA GLU A 81 -3.06 -17.92 6.32
C GLU A 81 -3.75 -16.80 5.56
N ALA A 82 -4.99 -16.99 5.14
CA ALA A 82 -5.75 -15.99 4.38
C ALA A 82 -5.96 -14.68 5.15
N THR A 83 -6.11 -14.74 6.46
CA THR A 83 -6.37 -13.58 7.32
C THR A 83 -5.09 -12.90 7.81
N ASN A 84 -3.97 -13.62 7.91
CA ASN A 84 -2.67 -13.10 8.35
C ASN A 84 -1.78 -12.66 7.19
N THR A 85 -2.04 -13.09 5.96
CA THR A 85 -1.30 -12.70 4.75
C THR A 85 -1.72 -11.32 4.22
N GLN A 86 -2.21 -10.43 5.06
CA GLN A 86 -2.40 -9.04 4.65
C GLN A 86 -1.02 -8.47 4.27
N LYS A 87 -0.84 -8.21 2.97
CA LYS A 87 0.39 -7.54 2.50
C LYS A 87 0.57 -6.26 3.30
N PRO A 88 1.74 -6.07 3.96
CA PRO A 88 1.96 -4.87 4.76
C PRO A 88 1.67 -3.63 3.91
N ILE A 89 0.83 -2.75 4.44
CA ILE A 89 0.52 -1.46 3.82
C ILE A 89 1.83 -0.68 3.80
N LYS A 90 2.32 -0.36 2.60
CA LYS A 90 3.51 0.50 2.45
C LYS A 90 3.08 1.95 2.40
N ASP A 91 3.97 2.86 2.77
CA ASP A 91 3.75 4.31 2.71
C ASP A 91 3.18 4.75 1.36
N LYS A 92 3.59 4.13 0.27
CA LYS A 92 3.06 4.36 -1.08
C LYS A 92 1.56 4.12 -1.19
N ASP A 93 1.03 3.12 -0.52
CA ASP A 93 -0.40 2.78 -0.58
C ASP A 93 -1.24 3.81 0.20
N LEU A 94 -0.72 4.30 1.33
CA LEU A 94 -1.33 5.36 2.12
C LEU A 94 -1.35 6.69 1.36
N ILE A 95 -0.25 7.00 0.68
CA ILE A 95 -0.09 8.23 -0.09
C ILE A 95 -0.97 8.25 -1.34
N ALA A 96 -1.19 7.11 -1.98
CA ALA A 96 -1.97 7.00 -3.22
C ALA A 96 -3.39 7.60 -3.10
N ASN A 97 -3.94 7.64 -1.91
CA ASN A 97 -5.28 8.19 -1.63
C ASN A 97 -5.26 9.71 -1.35
N ARG A 98 -4.10 10.33 -1.20
CA ARG A 98 -4.00 11.78 -0.96
C ARG A 98 -4.47 12.58 -2.16
N ILE A 99 -5.03 13.75 -1.88
CA ILE A 99 -5.61 14.62 -2.91
C ILE A 99 -4.56 15.09 -3.91
N GLU A 100 -3.34 15.38 -3.46
CA GLU A 100 -2.23 15.83 -4.30
C GLU A 100 -1.87 14.77 -5.35
N GLN A 101 -1.87 13.48 -4.98
CA GLN A 101 -1.57 12.39 -5.89
C GLN A 101 -2.68 12.18 -6.94
N ARG A 102 -3.93 12.33 -6.54
CA ARG A 102 -5.07 12.23 -7.47
C ARG A 102 -5.07 13.39 -8.45
N LEU A 103 -4.79 14.61 -7.98
CA LEU A 103 -4.69 15.79 -8.83
C LEU A 103 -3.51 15.68 -9.81
N LEU A 104 -2.34 15.23 -9.32
CA LEU A 104 -1.18 14.97 -10.17
C LEU A 104 -1.48 13.93 -11.25
N LYS A 105 -2.11 12.81 -10.87
CA LYS A 105 -2.49 11.75 -11.82
C LYS A 105 -3.43 12.27 -12.89
N LYS A 106 -4.43 13.06 -12.52
CA LYS A 106 -5.37 13.69 -13.45
C LYS A 106 -4.65 14.66 -14.39
N GLN A 107 -3.84 15.57 -13.83
CA GLN A 107 -3.09 16.55 -14.61
C GLN A 107 -2.16 15.88 -15.63
N LEU A 108 -1.48 14.80 -15.26
CA LEU A 108 -0.60 14.06 -16.16
C LEU A 108 -1.41 13.31 -17.23
N ALA A 109 -2.56 12.72 -16.87
CA ALA A 109 -3.44 12.04 -17.82
C ALA A 109 -3.97 13.02 -18.89
N ASP A 110 -4.35 14.24 -18.51
CA ASP A 110 -4.78 15.29 -19.42
C ASP A 110 -3.65 15.71 -20.38
N ALA A 111 -2.39 15.52 -20.00
CA ALA A 111 -1.20 15.74 -20.83
C ALA A 111 -0.73 14.47 -21.60
N GLY A 112 -1.52 13.41 -21.61
CA GLY A 112 -1.20 12.14 -22.28
C GLY A 112 -0.12 11.33 -21.59
N ILE A 113 0.02 11.45 -20.26
CA ILE A 113 1.01 10.75 -19.43
C ILE A 113 0.30 9.92 -18.38
N TYR A 114 0.62 8.63 -18.33
CA TYR A 114 0.17 7.74 -17.27
C TYR A 114 1.10 7.80 -16.06
N CYS A 115 0.55 8.09 -14.89
CA CYS A 115 1.25 8.04 -13.63
C CYS A 115 0.65 6.97 -12.71
N GLN A 116 1.43 5.94 -12.43
CA GLN A 116 1.06 4.90 -11.47
C GLN A 116 1.24 5.45 -10.04
N ILE A 117 0.14 5.60 -9.32
CA ILE A 117 0.13 6.03 -7.92
C ILE A 117 -0.14 4.88 -6.94
N LYS A 118 -0.79 3.80 -7.40
CA LYS A 118 -1.09 2.59 -6.60
C LYS A 118 -0.30 1.40 -7.12
N ARG A 119 0.01 0.48 -6.20
CA ARG A 119 0.60 -0.82 -6.60
C ARG A 119 -0.41 -1.64 -7.39
N GLY A 120 0.09 -2.36 -8.41
CA GLY A 120 -0.74 -3.25 -9.22
C GLY A 120 -1.57 -2.55 -10.31
N GLU A 121 -1.59 -1.20 -10.38
CA GLU A 121 -2.20 -0.52 -11.52
C GLU A 121 -1.48 -0.90 -12.82
N LYS A 122 -2.26 -1.24 -13.85
CA LYS A 122 -1.73 -1.57 -15.18
C LYS A 122 -1.94 -0.40 -16.12
N VAL A 123 -0.90 -0.05 -16.86
CA VAL A 123 -0.99 0.96 -17.92
C VAL A 123 -1.72 0.40 -19.14
N ASN A 124 -2.58 1.22 -19.74
CA ASN A 124 -3.13 0.91 -21.04
C ASN A 124 -2.14 1.36 -22.13
N LYS A 125 -1.36 0.41 -22.65
CA LYS A 125 -0.32 0.68 -23.66
C LYS A 125 -0.88 1.22 -25.00
N LYS A 126 -2.17 1.05 -25.28
CA LYS A 126 -2.80 1.64 -26.48
C LYS A 126 -2.99 3.14 -26.33
N LEU A 127 -3.28 3.62 -25.11
CA LEU A 127 -3.44 5.04 -24.80
C LEU A 127 -2.10 5.74 -24.55
N TYR A 128 -1.12 5.02 -24.02
CA TYR A 128 0.20 5.53 -23.63
C TYR A 128 1.31 4.69 -24.27
N PRO A 129 1.47 4.76 -25.61
CA PRO A 129 2.35 3.86 -26.34
C PRO A 129 3.84 4.16 -26.13
N ALA A 130 4.19 5.42 -25.93
CA ALA A 130 5.60 5.80 -25.81
C ALA A 130 6.15 5.54 -24.38
N PRO A 131 7.40 5.08 -24.25
CA PRO A 131 8.01 4.79 -22.92
C PRO A 131 8.02 6.00 -21.99
N TRP A 132 8.18 7.22 -22.50
CA TRP A 132 8.18 8.45 -21.71
C TRP A 132 6.79 8.80 -21.15
N GLN A 133 5.72 8.29 -21.75
CA GLN A 133 4.35 8.48 -21.28
C GLN A 133 4.01 7.64 -20.04
N ASN A 134 4.94 6.84 -19.54
CA ASN A 134 4.71 5.96 -18.42
C ASN A 134 5.68 6.27 -17.28
N THR A 135 5.14 6.57 -16.10
CA THR A 135 5.93 6.85 -14.91
C THR A 135 5.22 6.35 -13.64
N THR A 136 5.94 6.38 -12.54
CA THR A 136 5.37 6.22 -11.20
C THR A 136 5.55 7.52 -10.42
N ASN A 137 4.75 7.74 -9.39
CA ASN A 137 4.92 8.90 -8.52
C ASN A 137 6.30 8.94 -7.85
N GLU A 138 6.86 7.78 -7.48
CA GLU A 138 8.22 7.67 -6.93
C GLU A 138 9.29 8.07 -7.94
N GLU A 139 9.18 7.58 -9.17
CA GLU A 139 10.11 7.95 -10.25
C GLU A 139 10.04 9.45 -10.56
N LEU A 140 8.83 9.97 -10.70
CA LEU A 140 8.64 11.41 -10.93
C LEU A 140 9.23 12.22 -9.79
N GLY A 141 9.01 11.80 -8.54
CA GLY A 141 9.60 12.44 -7.36
C GLY A 141 11.13 12.43 -7.38
N GLN A 142 11.77 11.33 -7.83
CA GLN A 142 13.23 11.28 -8.00
C GLN A 142 13.72 12.30 -9.04
N PHE A 143 13.00 12.44 -10.17
CA PHE A 143 13.36 13.42 -11.18
C PHE A 143 13.16 14.86 -10.71
N LEU A 144 12.06 15.15 -10.03
CA LEU A 144 11.85 16.46 -9.43
C LEU A 144 12.95 16.80 -8.42
N LEU A 145 13.30 15.84 -7.56
CA LEU A 145 14.37 16.03 -6.57
C LEU A 145 15.73 16.28 -7.22
N SER A 146 16.04 15.57 -8.31
CA SER A 146 17.30 15.72 -9.02
C SER A 146 17.38 17.02 -9.81
N PHE A 147 16.37 17.32 -10.62
CA PHE A 147 16.42 18.42 -11.60
C PHE A 147 15.90 19.74 -11.04
N VAL A 148 14.85 19.74 -10.24
CA VAL A 148 14.25 20.96 -9.69
C VAL A 148 14.95 21.36 -8.40
N TYR A 149 15.18 20.42 -7.51
CA TYR A 149 15.78 20.68 -6.20
C TYR A 149 17.28 20.47 -6.16
N GLN A 150 17.91 20.09 -7.27
CA GLN A 150 19.37 19.90 -7.40
C GLN A 150 19.98 18.97 -6.33
N LYS A 151 19.23 17.90 -5.99
CA LYS A 151 19.64 16.89 -4.98
C LYS A 151 19.75 15.48 -5.58
N PRO A 152 20.60 15.26 -6.63
CA PRO A 152 20.68 13.98 -7.33
C PRO A 152 21.19 12.85 -6.43
N GLY A 153 22.11 13.13 -5.49
CA GLY A 153 22.61 12.16 -4.52
C GLY A 153 21.49 11.62 -3.63
N THR A 154 20.60 12.49 -3.13
CA THR A 154 19.45 12.09 -2.34
C THR A 154 18.42 11.35 -3.18
N ALA A 155 18.21 11.77 -4.43
CA ALA A 155 17.27 11.13 -5.36
C ALA A 155 17.69 9.71 -5.74
N ARG A 156 19.02 9.44 -5.82
CA ARG A 156 19.58 8.13 -6.13
C ARG A 156 19.35 7.09 -5.04
N GLY A 157 19.09 7.52 -3.82
CA GLY A 157 18.82 6.66 -2.68
C GLY A 157 17.53 5.83 -2.86
N SER A 158 16.94 5.40 -1.79
CA SER A 158 15.74 4.56 -1.82
C SER A 158 14.55 5.28 -2.47
N LYS A 159 13.95 4.69 -3.50
CA LYS A 159 12.68 5.16 -4.09
C LYS A 159 11.57 5.26 -3.05
N ALA A 160 11.52 4.31 -2.12
CA ALA A 160 10.55 4.31 -1.04
C ALA A 160 10.61 5.58 -0.19
N SER A 161 11.82 6.16 -0.01
CA SER A 161 11.99 7.38 0.77
C SER A 161 11.37 8.64 0.13
N ILE A 162 11.05 8.61 -1.18
CA ILE A 162 10.35 9.70 -1.86
C ILE A 162 8.94 9.88 -1.28
N CYS A 163 8.28 8.78 -1.01
CA CYS A 163 6.93 8.76 -0.47
C CYS A 163 6.90 8.56 1.06
N GLY A 164 7.87 7.84 1.62
CA GLY A 164 7.93 7.50 3.05
C GLY A 164 8.39 8.66 3.95
N ASN A 165 9.11 9.64 3.42
CA ASN A 165 9.49 10.82 4.19
C ASN A 165 8.48 11.95 3.98
N LYS A 166 7.79 12.35 5.04
CA LYS A 166 6.69 13.33 5.01
C LYS A 166 7.13 14.70 4.47
N GLU A 167 8.26 15.22 4.93
CA GLU A 167 8.77 16.54 4.51
C GLU A 167 9.11 16.54 3.02
N ARG A 168 9.81 15.47 2.56
CA ARG A 168 10.16 15.29 1.16
C ARG A 168 8.93 15.14 0.28
N TYR A 169 7.95 14.39 0.72
CA TYR A 169 6.68 14.23 0.02
C TYR A 169 6.01 15.58 -0.22
N TYR A 170 5.86 16.40 0.81
CA TYR A 170 5.25 17.72 0.68
C TYR A 170 6.10 18.68 -0.16
N LEU A 171 7.41 18.64 -0.01
CA LEU A 171 8.31 19.43 -0.86
C LEU A 171 8.06 19.15 -2.35
N LEU A 172 7.87 17.88 -2.72
CA LEU A 172 7.76 17.43 -4.10
C LEU A 172 6.35 17.56 -4.67
N PHE A 173 5.31 17.31 -3.88
CA PHE A 173 3.95 17.12 -4.39
C PHE A 173 2.93 18.17 -3.94
N SER A 174 3.27 19.09 -3.03
CA SER A 174 2.37 20.19 -2.65
C SER A 174 2.34 21.30 -3.70
N LYS A 175 3.34 21.37 -4.56
CA LYS A 175 3.42 22.38 -5.62
C LYS A 175 2.79 21.87 -6.91
N LYS A 176 2.19 22.81 -7.64
CA LYS A 176 1.75 22.54 -9.01
C LYS A 176 2.92 22.73 -9.97
N TYR A 177 3.16 21.73 -10.80
CA TYR A 177 4.13 21.82 -11.89
C TYR A 177 3.39 21.95 -13.23
N ASN A 178 4.03 22.63 -14.19
CA ASN A 178 3.51 22.65 -15.56
C ASN A 178 3.60 21.25 -16.17
N SER A 179 2.54 20.79 -16.83
CA SER A 179 2.48 19.44 -17.42
C SER A 179 3.47 19.26 -18.56
N GLY A 180 3.73 20.30 -19.35
CA GLY A 180 4.75 20.29 -20.40
C GLY A 180 6.13 20.07 -19.83
N PHE A 181 6.49 20.79 -18.76
CA PHE A 181 7.74 20.59 -18.03
C PHE A 181 7.89 19.17 -17.49
N LEU A 182 6.84 18.60 -16.89
CA LEU A 182 6.86 17.21 -16.42
C LEU A 182 7.04 16.23 -17.59
N GLY A 183 6.39 16.50 -18.73
CA GLY A 183 6.55 15.71 -19.95
C GLY A 183 7.99 15.74 -20.47
N ASP A 184 8.63 16.89 -20.47
CA ASP A 184 10.02 17.02 -20.92
C ASP A 184 11.01 16.31 -19.99
N LEU A 185 10.81 16.38 -18.67
CA LEU A 185 11.58 15.56 -17.72
C LEU A 185 11.48 14.07 -18.03
N LEU A 186 10.28 13.58 -18.35
CA LEU A 186 10.07 12.16 -18.66
C LEU A 186 10.66 11.77 -20.03
N LYS A 187 10.67 12.66 -21.01
CA LYS A 187 11.38 12.46 -22.29
C LYS A 187 12.89 12.38 -22.07
N ILE A 188 13.48 13.28 -21.28
CA ILE A 188 14.90 13.24 -20.90
C ILE A 188 15.24 11.88 -20.26
N LYS A 189 14.41 11.40 -19.33
CA LYS A 189 14.56 10.07 -18.71
C LYS A 189 14.58 8.95 -19.75
N ALA A 190 13.62 8.95 -20.66
CA ALA A 190 13.51 7.91 -21.69
C ALA A 190 14.73 7.91 -22.60
N PHE A 191 15.16 9.11 -23.04
CA PHE A 191 16.37 9.30 -23.83
C PHE A 191 17.61 8.79 -23.08
N TYR A 192 17.80 9.17 -21.82
CA TYR A 192 18.92 8.71 -21.03
C TYR A 192 18.96 7.16 -20.90
N LYS A 193 17.80 6.52 -20.71
CA LYS A 193 17.73 5.05 -20.66
C LYS A 193 18.15 4.41 -22.00
N LEU A 194 17.73 4.97 -23.11
CA LEU A 194 18.11 4.49 -24.44
C LEU A 194 19.62 4.63 -24.66
N TRP A 195 20.16 5.79 -24.34
CA TRP A 195 21.59 6.08 -24.47
C TRP A 195 22.43 5.19 -23.55
N ALA A 196 22.07 5.04 -22.27
CA ALA A 196 22.77 4.16 -21.34
C ALA A 196 22.76 2.67 -21.76
N ASN A 197 21.66 2.22 -22.39
CA ASN A 197 21.57 0.87 -22.92
C ASN A 197 22.42 0.71 -24.21
N HIS A 198 22.56 1.76 -25.00
CA HIS A 198 23.43 1.76 -26.18
C HIS A 198 24.90 1.64 -25.76
N ILE A 199 25.35 2.46 -24.80
CA ILE A 199 26.74 2.39 -24.30
C ILE A 199 27.05 1.00 -23.72
N LYS A 200 26.17 0.42 -22.91
CA LYS A 200 26.40 -0.92 -22.37
C LYS A 200 26.57 -1.98 -23.45
N LYS A 201 25.91 -1.85 -24.59
CA LYS A 201 26.05 -2.78 -25.71
C LYS A 201 27.37 -2.57 -26.51
N THR A 202 27.90 -1.33 -26.51
CA THR A 202 29.19 -1.02 -27.16
C THR A 202 30.37 -1.32 -26.25
N ASP A 203 30.21 -1.36 -24.92
CA ASP A 203 31.27 -1.67 -23.95
C ASP A 203 31.49 -3.19 -23.76
N ASP A 204 30.66 -4.05 -24.37
CA ASP A 204 30.84 -5.52 -24.33
C ASP A 204 32.00 -6.03 -25.26
N GLY A 205 33.07 -5.25 -25.41
CA GLY A 205 34.38 -5.72 -25.85
C GLY A 205 34.50 -6.08 -27.32
N THR A 206 33.62 -5.61 -28.18
CA THR A 206 33.83 -5.68 -29.64
C THR A 206 33.92 -4.25 -30.18
N ASP A 207 35.04 -3.63 -29.87
CA ASP A 207 35.54 -2.52 -30.66
C ASP A 207 36.24 -3.08 -31.92
N PRO A 208 35.94 -2.57 -33.15
CA PRO A 208 36.54 -3.04 -34.37
C PRO A 208 38.02 -2.66 -34.52
#